data_0fa4925e6e46850e78df412991230337
#
_entry.id   0fa4925e6e46850e78df412991230337
#
_cell.length_a   1.000
_cell.length_b   1.000
_cell.length_c   1.000
_cell.angle_alpha   90.00
_cell.angle_beta   90.00
_cell.angle_gamma   90.00
#
_symmetry.space_group_name_H-M   'P 1'
#
loop_
_entity.id
_entity.type
_entity.pdbx_description
1 polymer ?
#
loop_
_entity_poly.entity_id
_entity_poly.type
_entity_poly.pdbx_seq_one_letter_code
_entity_poly.pdbx_strand_id
1 'polypeptide(L)'
;MLGEAITAEHIFIPDPLPEVGLLESVTHEASAIATVTMGFSTDPVARWFYPEPAEYFRWFPQFVRAFAGGSISGGSAYCTSDYSGAALWLRPGVHPDEEAMVALVEKSLPKDRHAAVFELFEKMGAGHPDELHWYLPMIAVDTHQQNRGIGSSLMRHSLERCDAENVPAYLESSNPRNIPLYLRFGFEPIGEISAGGSPPLVPMLRRRSRQSFINH
;
A
#
# COMPACT_ATOMS: atom_id res chain seq x y z
N MET A 1 -41.41 -47.81 -5.45
CA MET A 1 -41.26 -46.56 -4.65
C MET A 1 -39.80 -46.25 -4.58
N LEU A 2 -39.32 -45.37 -5.44
CA LEU A 2 -37.97 -44.86 -5.48
C LEU A 2 -37.95 -43.56 -4.65
N GLY A 3 -37.27 -43.59 -3.50
CA GLY A 3 -37.05 -42.41 -2.70
C GLY A 3 -35.92 -41.57 -3.32
N GLU A 4 -36.23 -40.41 -3.85
CA GLU A 4 -35.27 -39.43 -4.24
C GLU A 4 -34.58 -38.86 -3.01
N ALA A 5 -33.25 -39.12 -2.92
CA ALA A 5 -32.40 -38.47 -1.96
C ALA A 5 -32.20 -37.01 -2.39
N ILE A 6 -32.78 -36.09 -1.67
CA ILE A 6 -32.51 -34.65 -1.81
C ILE A 6 -31.07 -34.43 -1.32
N THR A 7 -30.17 -34.24 -2.26
CA THR A 7 -28.81 -33.76 -1.96
C THR A 7 -28.90 -32.33 -1.49
N ALA A 8 -28.63 -32.05 -0.23
CA ALA A 8 -28.48 -30.71 0.29
C ALA A 8 -27.31 -30.04 -0.45
N GLU A 9 -27.62 -29.11 -1.35
CA GLU A 9 -26.63 -28.21 -1.92
C GLU A 9 -26.00 -27.43 -0.76
N HIS A 10 -24.71 -27.63 -0.56
CA HIS A 10 -23.92 -26.84 0.37
C HIS A 10 -23.88 -25.41 -0.21
N ILE A 11 -24.72 -24.54 0.33
CA ILE A 11 -24.64 -23.11 0.07
C ILE A 11 -23.29 -22.66 0.62
N PHE A 12 -22.34 -22.35 -0.27
CA PHE A 12 -21.06 -21.77 0.10
C PHE A 12 -21.33 -20.36 0.61
N ILE A 13 -21.33 -20.18 1.92
CA ILE A 13 -21.33 -18.87 2.56
C ILE A 13 -19.85 -18.49 2.70
N PRO A 14 -19.37 -17.47 1.97
CA PRO A 14 -17.99 -17.03 2.14
C PRO A 14 -17.78 -16.54 3.56
N ASP A 15 -16.62 -16.87 4.14
CA ASP A 15 -16.25 -16.36 5.45
C ASP A 15 -16.32 -14.82 5.47
N PRO A 16 -16.78 -14.22 6.57
CA PRO A 16 -16.80 -12.77 6.71
C PRO A 16 -15.38 -12.23 6.56
N LEU A 17 -15.26 -11.02 5.98
CA LEU A 17 -13.97 -10.35 5.90
C LEU A 17 -13.46 -10.04 7.31
N PRO A 18 -12.13 -10.17 7.55
CA PRO A 18 -11.54 -9.79 8.83
C PRO A 18 -11.74 -8.28 9.08
N GLU A 19 -11.95 -7.92 10.33
CA GLU A 19 -12.07 -6.53 10.75
C GLU A 19 -10.79 -5.75 10.46
N VAL A 20 -10.92 -4.48 10.07
CA VAL A 20 -9.80 -3.56 9.87
C VAL A 20 -9.75 -2.61 11.05
N GLY A 21 -8.57 -2.43 11.62
CA GLY A 21 -8.31 -1.51 12.72
C GLY A 21 -6.94 -0.86 12.66
N LEU A 22 -6.72 0.13 13.52
CA LEU A 22 -5.40 0.73 13.71
C LEU A 22 -4.43 -0.27 14.31
N LEU A 23 -3.17 -0.14 13.92
CA LEU A 23 -2.08 -0.90 14.50
C LEU A 23 -1.76 -0.35 15.90
N GLU A 24 -2.08 -1.12 16.96
CA GLU A 24 -2.07 -0.61 18.33
C GLU A 24 -0.76 -0.87 19.11
N SER A 25 0.14 -1.73 18.61
CA SER A 25 1.35 -2.06 19.35
C SER A 25 2.56 -2.41 18.48
N VAL A 26 3.74 -2.28 19.07
CA VAL A 26 5.04 -2.63 18.45
C VAL A 26 5.11 -4.12 18.06
N THR A 27 4.44 -5.00 18.80
CA THR A 27 4.37 -6.44 18.45
C THR A 27 3.60 -6.67 17.15
N HIS A 28 2.63 -5.82 16.86
CA HIS A 28 1.84 -5.86 15.64
C HIS A 28 2.58 -5.27 14.43
N GLU A 29 3.58 -4.40 14.67
CA GLU A 29 4.45 -3.85 13.61
C GLU A 29 5.10 -4.96 12.79
N ALA A 30 5.71 -5.94 13.46
CA ALA A 30 6.39 -7.04 12.79
C ALA A 30 5.43 -7.83 11.88
N SER A 31 4.19 -8.06 12.34
CA SER A 31 3.16 -8.75 11.55
C SER A 31 2.72 -7.91 10.35
N ALA A 32 2.48 -6.62 10.51
CA ALA A 32 2.12 -5.73 9.42
C ALA A 32 3.23 -5.64 8.35
N ILE A 33 4.49 -5.51 8.78
CA ILE A 33 5.65 -5.52 7.87
C ILE A 33 5.78 -6.86 7.15
N ALA A 34 5.55 -7.98 7.83
CA ALA A 34 5.56 -9.29 7.20
C ALA A 34 4.46 -9.41 6.14
N THR A 35 3.24 -8.96 6.43
CA THR A 35 2.13 -8.91 5.46
C THR A 35 2.47 -8.08 4.24
N VAL A 36 3.02 -6.86 4.44
CA VAL A 36 3.48 -6.01 3.33
C VAL A 36 4.57 -6.70 2.54
N THR A 37 5.55 -7.30 3.20
CA THR A 37 6.65 -8.02 2.54
C THR A 37 6.13 -9.18 1.69
N MET A 38 5.18 -9.97 2.20
CA MET A 38 4.58 -11.06 1.44
C MET A 38 3.75 -10.56 0.26
N GLY A 39 2.93 -9.54 0.46
CA GLY A 39 2.07 -8.98 -0.58
C GLY A 39 2.83 -8.33 -1.74
N PHE A 40 4.02 -7.75 -1.47
CA PHE A 40 4.91 -7.17 -2.47
C PHE A 40 5.91 -8.15 -3.07
N SER A 41 5.91 -9.42 -2.68
CA SER A 41 6.90 -10.42 -3.14
C SER A 41 6.91 -10.66 -4.66
N THR A 42 5.83 -10.31 -5.34
CA THR A 42 5.71 -10.38 -6.81
C THR A 42 5.52 -9.00 -7.45
N ASP A 43 5.65 -7.92 -6.68
CA ASP A 43 5.51 -6.56 -7.20
C ASP A 43 6.68 -6.21 -8.15
N PRO A 44 6.41 -5.66 -9.34
CA PRO A 44 7.44 -5.38 -10.33
C PRO A 44 8.55 -4.45 -9.82
N VAL A 45 8.19 -3.39 -9.09
CA VAL A 45 9.17 -2.40 -8.60
C VAL A 45 9.95 -2.95 -7.43
N ALA A 46 9.29 -3.64 -6.48
CA ALA A 46 9.98 -4.28 -5.37
C ALA A 46 10.97 -5.36 -5.84
N ARG A 47 10.62 -6.10 -6.90
CA ARG A 47 11.50 -7.10 -7.53
C ARG A 47 12.58 -6.48 -8.42
N TRP A 48 12.35 -5.28 -8.92
CA TRP A 48 13.41 -4.52 -9.58
C TRP A 48 14.46 -4.04 -8.56
N PHE A 49 14.08 -3.63 -7.36
CA PHE A 49 15.03 -3.34 -6.28
C PHE A 49 15.82 -4.58 -5.90
N TYR A 50 15.13 -5.68 -5.58
CA TYR A 50 15.70 -6.92 -5.06
C TYR A 50 15.25 -8.12 -5.93
N PRO A 51 15.91 -8.38 -7.08
CA PRO A 51 15.53 -9.48 -7.98
C PRO A 51 15.70 -10.86 -7.34
N GLU A 52 16.72 -11.04 -6.50
CA GLU A 52 16.97 -12.33 -5.84
C GLU A 52 16.05 -12.49 -4.61
N PRO A 53 15.34 -13.64 -4.48
CA PRO A 53 14.41 -13.86 -3.37
C PRO A 53 15.04 -13.71 -1.98
N ALA A 54 16.25 -14.23 -1.78
CA ALA A 54 16.94 -14.15 -0.50
C ALA A 54 17.24 -12.70 -0.10
N GLU A 55 17.70 -11.88 -1.04
CA GLU A 55 17.99 -10.46 -0.81
C GLU A 55 16.68 -9.68 -0.62
N TYR A 56 15.62 -10.01 -1.36
CA TYR A 56 14.29 -9.43 -1.16
C TYR A 56 13.80 -9.63 0.28
N PHE A 57 13.73 -10.86 0.76
CA PHE A 57 13.25 -11.13 2.12
C PHE A 57 14.17 -10.60 3.22
N ARG A 58 15.45 -10.41 2.93
CA ARG A 58 16.42 -9.82 3.85
C ARG A 58 16.25 -8.32 4.00
N TRP A 59 16.04 -7.59 2.90
CA TRP A 59 16.15 -6.13 2.87
C TRP A 59 14.81 -5.42 2.74
N PHE A 60 13.82 -6.00 2.09
CA PHE A 60 12.52 -5.35 1.88
C PHE A 60 11.79 -5.02 3.18
N PRO A 61 11.84 -5.81 4.26
CA PRO A 61 11.29 -5.40 5.56
C PRO A 61 11.92 -4.12 6.13
N GLN A 62 13.22 -3.91 5.86
CA GLN A 62 13.93 -2.68 6.27
C GLN A 62 13.51 -1.51 5.38
N PHE A 63 13.30 -1.76 4.08
CA PHE A 63 12.75 -0.77 3.17
C PHE A 63 11.34 -0.32 3.61
N VAL A 64 10.45 -1.26 3.98
CA VAL A 64 9.12 -0.94 4.51
C VAL A 64 9.21 -0.02 5.72
N ARG A 65 10.14 -0.27 6.65
CA ARG A 65 10.35 0.60 7.82
C ARG A 65 10.84 1.99 7.45
N ALA A 66 11.81 2.10 6.57
CA ALA A 66 12.34 3.39 6.13
C ALA A 66 11.31 4.19 5.33
N PHE A 67 10.60 3.52 4.42
CA PHE A 67 9.68 4.17 3.49
C PHE A 67 8.31 4.48 4.09
N ALA A 68 7.80 3.63 4.99
CA ALA A 68 6.45 3.74 5.53
C ALA A 68 6.36 3.71 7.07
N GLY A 69 7.48 3.61 7.79
CA GLY A 69 7.50 3.46 9.26
C GLY A 69 6.87 4.64 10.00
N GLY A 70 6.89 5.83 9.42
CA GLY A 70 6.19 7.01 9.94
C GLY A 70 4.67 6.81 10.10
N SER A 71 4.07 5.85 9.39
CA SER A 71 2.66 5.47 9.55
C SER A 71 2.40 4.79 10.89
N ILE A 72 3.33 3.98 11.35
CA ILE A 72 3.22 3.21 12.60
C ILE A 72 3.37 4.16 13.79
N SER A 73 4.47 4.90 13.84
CA SER A 73 4.71 5.90 14.88
C SER A 73 3.67 7.03 14.89
N GLY A 74 3.11 7.36 13.73
CA GLY A 74 2.07 8.37 13.53
C GLY A 74 0.65 7.90 13.83
N GLY A 75 0.40 6.61 14.14
CA GLY A 75 -0.94 6.06 14.37
C GLY A 75 -1.85 6.18 13.13
N SER A 76 -1.30 5.82 11.97
CA SER A 76 -2.01 5.80 10.68
C SER A 76 -1.71 4.54 9.85
N ALA A 77 -1.19 3.50 10.50
CA ALA A 77 -1.09 2.16 9.97
C ALA A 77 -2.35 1.37 10.33
N TYR A 78 -2.94 0.69 9.35
CA TYR A 78 -4.12 -0.15 9.50
C TYR A 78 -3.79 -1.59 9.13
N CYS A 79 -4.36 -2.54 9.84
CA CYS A 79 -4.27 -3.95 9.48
C CYS A 79 -5.59 -4.67 9.72
N THR A 80 -5.75 -5.81 9.10
CA THR A 80 -6.82 -6.74 9.43
C THR A 80 -6.52 -7.46 10.74
N SER A 81 -7.56 -7.90 11.45
CA SER A 81 -7.45 -8.59 12.75
C SER A 81 -6.63 -9.89 12.68
N ASP A 82 -6.56 -10.51 11.50
CA ASP A 82 -5.78 -11.73 11.21
C ASP A 82 -4.45 -11.46 10.48
N TYR A 83 -4.08 -10.18 10.31
CA TYR A 83 -2.90 -9.73 9.54
C TYR A 83 -2.85 -10.19 8.09
N SER A 84 -3.97 -10.60 7.49
CA SER A 84 -4.04 -10.92 6.07
C SER A 84 -3.92 -9.71 5.14
N GLY A 85 -4.04 -8.50 5.69
CA GLY A 85 -3.88 -7.24 4.96
C GLY A 85 -3.38 -6.10 5.83
N ALA A 86 -2.62 -5.18 5.22
CA ALA A 86 -2.12 -3.97 5.88
C ALA A 86 -2.10 -2.78 4.91
N ALA A 87 -2.38 -1.58 5.42
CA ALA A 87 -2.29 -0.31 4.72
C ALA A 87 -1.54 0.70 5.59
N LEU A 88 -0.42 1.19 5.10
CA LEU A 88 0.48 2.09 5.80
C LEU A 88 0.32 3.48 5.19
N TRP A 89 -0.24 4.42 5.96
CA TRP A 89 -0.49 5.78 5.52
C TRP A 89 0.42 6.77 6.22
N LEU A 90 1.04 7.67 5.49
CA LEU A 90 1.73 8.83 6.03
C LEU A 90 0.75 10.01 6.10
N ARG A 91 0.73 10.67 7.25
CA ARG A 91 -0.09 11.86 7.49
C ARG A 91 0.39 13.04 6.66
N PRO A 92 -0.46 14.02 6.37
CA PRO A 92 -0.04 15.26 5.73
C PRO A 92 1.19 15.86 6.41
N GLY A 93 2.24 16.13 5.62
CA GLY A 93 3.51 16.66 6.10
C GLY A 93 4.47 15.64 6.73
N VAL A 94 4.11 14.36 6.78
CA VAL A 94 5.03 13.27 7.16
C VAL A 94 5.59 12.62 5.90
N HIS A 95 6.90 12.46 5.85
CA HIS A 95 7.63 11.90 4.72
C HIS A 95 8.34 10.59 5.09
N PRO A 96 8.74 9.77 4.10
CA PRO A 96 9.65 8.66 4.32
C PRO A 96 10.94 9.11 5.02
N ASP A 97 11.59 8.21 5.72
CA ASP A 97 12.90 8.46 6.33
C ASP A 97 14.01 8.38 5.25
N GLU A 98 14.28 9.52 4.63
CA GLU A 98 15.23 9.63 3.51
C GLU A 98 16.64 9.17 3.92
N GLU A 99 17.10 9.50 5.13
CA GLU A 99 18.42 9.10 5.63
C GLU A 99 18.51 7.57 5.74
N ALA A 100 17.49 6.95 6.34
CA ALA A 100 17.41 5.49 6.44
C ALA A 100 17.29 4.82 5.06
N MET A 101 16.57 5.42 4.11
CA MET A 101 16.45 4.91 2.74
C MET A 101 17.79 4.96 2.00
N VAL A 102 18.53 6.08 2.08
CA VAL A 102 19.87 6.22 1.48
C VAL A 102 20.83 5.18 2.08
N ALA A 103 20.90 5.10 3.39
CA ALA A 103 21.76 4.13 4.08
C ALA A 103 21.42 2.67 3.70
N LEU A 104 20.13 2.38 3.52
CA LEU A 104 19.68 1.05 3.09
C LEU A 104 20.13 0.74 1.66
N VAL A 105 19.95 1.68 0.72
CA VAL A 105 20.39 1.53 -0.68
C VAL A 105 21.90 1.26 -0.74
N GLU A 106 22.69 2.07 -0.03
CA GLU A 106 24.15 1.93 -0.01
C GLU A 106 24.61 0.58 0.56
N LYS A 107 23.87 0.05 1.54
CA LYS A 107 24.17 -1.21 2.21
C LYS A 107 23.71 -2.43 1.43
N SER A 108 22.58 -2.35 0.75
CA SER A 108 21.86 -3.51 0.22
C SER A 108 21.99 -3.71 -1.28
N LEU A 109 22.34 -2.67 -2.03
CA LEU A 109 22.40 -2.72 -3.49
C LEU A 109 23.84 -2.54 -4.00
N PRO A 110 24.17 -3.12 -5.17
CA PRO A 110 25.43 -2.84 -5.86
C PRO A 110 25.56 -1.36 -6.23
N LYS A 111 26.77 -0.81 -6.18
CA LYS A 111 27.05 0.63 -6.39
C LYS A 111 26.59 1.14 -7.75
N ASP A 112 26.65 0.32 -8.78
CA ASP A 112 26.20 0.65 -10.14
C ASP A 112 24.67 0.84 -10.25
N ARG A 113 23.93 0.39 -9.25
CA ARG A 113 22.47 0.55 -9.14
C ARG A 113 22.04 1.82 -8.40
N HIS A 114 22.91 2.40 -7.58
CA HIS A 114 22.55 3.51 -6.68
C HIS A 114 21.98 4.71 -7.44
N ALA A 115 22.63 5.16 -8.53
CA ALA A 115 22.18 6.31 -9.30
C ALA A 115 20.74 6.12 -9.85
N ALA A 116 20.43 4.94 -10.38
CA ALA A 116 19.11 4.64 -10.91
C ALA A 116 18.02 4.64 -9.82
N VAL A 117 18.35 4.13 -8.64
CA VAL A 117 17.44 4.08 -7.50
C VAL A 117 17.20 5.48 -6.93
N PHE A 118 18.24 6.27 -6.75
CA PHE A 118 18.10 7.65 -6.27
C PHE A 118 17.33 8.53 -7.26
N GLU A 119 17.57 8.38 -8.57
CA GLU A 119 16.78 9.05 -9.59
C GLU A 119 15.28 8.69 -9.49
N LEU A 120 14.97 7.42 -9.21
CA LEU A 120 13.57 7.01 -9.01
C LEU A 120 12.97 7.68 -7.78
N PHE A 121 13.67 7.72 -6.65
CA PHE A 121 13.19 8.39 -5.43
C PHE A 121 12.99 9.90 -5.64
N GLU A 122 13.91 10.57 -6.33
CA GLU A 122 13.80 11.99 -6.67
C GLU A 122 12.53 12.25 -7.51
N LYS A 123 12.30 11.42 -8.54
CA LYS A 123 11.09 11.53 -9.38
C LYS A 123 9.80 11.23 -8.63
N MET A 124 9.82 10.26 -7.70
CA MET A 124 8.68 10.00 -6.82
C MET A 124 8.40 11.22 -5.94
N GLY A 125 9.41 11.77 -5.28
CA GLY A 125 9.29 12.98 -4.47
C GLY A 125 8.73 14.18 -5.27
N ALA A 126 9.23 14.39 -6.49
CA ALA A 126 8.74 15.44 -7.38
C ALA A 126 7.31 15.20 -7.94
N GLY A 127 6.83 13.95 -7.88
CA GLY A 127 5.49 13.57 -8.32
C GLY A 127 4.38 13.87 -7.32
N HIS A 128 4.72 14.19 -6.08
CA HIS A 128 3.75 14.50 -5.04
C HIS A 128 3.03 15.83 -5.32
N PRO A 129 1.74 15.97 -4.94
CA PRO A 129 1.04 17.26 -4.97
C PRO A 129 1.70 18.30 -4.07
N ASP A 130 1.69 19.58 -4.50
CA ASP A 130 2.19 20.71 -3.69
C ASP A 130 1.36 20.95 -2.42
N GLU A 131 0.05 20.62 -2.46
CA GLU A 131 -0.83 20.75 -1.30
C GLU A 131 -0.62 19.60 -0.31
N LEU A 132 -0.86 19.86 0.98
CA LEU A 132 -0.87 18.85 2.02
C LEU A 132 -1.85 17.74 1.67
N HIS A 133 -1.38 16.48 1.73
CA HIS A 133 -2.14 15.30 1.36
C HIS A 133 -1.78 14.11 2.24
N TRP A 134 -2.69 13.15 2.34
CA TRP A 134 -2.41 11.83 2.85
C TRP A 134 -1.65 11.02 1.79
N TYR A 135 -0.59 10.36 2.18
CA TYR A 135 0.19 9.51 1.29
C TYR A 135 0.04 8.03 1.67
N LEU A 136 -0.29 7.19 0.71
CA LEU A 136 -0.33 5.73 0.86
C LEU A 136 0.91 5.10 0.21
N PRO A 137 2.06 5.04 0.88
CA PRO A 137 3.25 4.39 0.34
C PRO A 137 3.06 2.88 0.14
N MET A 138 2.29 2.22 1.02
CA MET A 138 2.13 0.77 0.94
C MET A 138 0.74 0.30 1.36
N ILE A 139 0.13 -0.54 0.51
CA ILE A 139 -1.01 -1.37 0.83
C ILE A 139 -0.77 -2.77 0.28
N ALA A 140 -1.03 -3.78 1.09
CA ALA A 140 -0.80 -5.17 0.71
C ALA A 140 -1.86 -6.10 1.29
N VAL A 141 -2.09 -7.19 0.58
CA VAL A 141 -2.88 -8.34 1.03
C VAL A 141 -2.03 -9.58 0.81
N ASP A 142 -1.99 -10.48 1.79
CA ASP A 142 -1.35 -11.79 1.67
C ASP A 142 -1.77 -12.44 0.35
N THR A 143 -0.79 -12.98 -0.38
CA THR A 143 -0.99 -13.54 -1.72
C THR A 143 -2.06 -14.63 -1.77
N HIS A 144 -2.22 -15.41 -0.69
CA HIS A 144 -3.25 -16.44 -0.57
C HIS A 144 -4.65 -15.89 -0.23
N GLN A 145 -4.75 -14.62 0.18
CA GLN A 145 -5.99 -13.97 0.57
C GLN A 145 -6.45 -12.88 -0.42
N GLN A 146 -5.70 -12.70 -1.52
CA GLN A 146 -6.06 -11.74 -2.57
C GLN A 146 -7.39 -12.09 -3.25
N ASN A 147 -7.99 -11.09 -3.91
CA ASN A 147 -9.28 -11.20 -4.62
C ASN A 147 -10.51 -11.56 -3.74
N ARG A 148 -10.39 -11.47 -2.41
CA ARG A 148 -11.47 -11.71 -1.44
C ARG A 148 -12.11 -10.41 -0.93
N GLY A 149 -11.69 -9.24 -1.38
CA GLY A 149 -12.22 -7.94 -0.96
C GLY A 149 -11.44 -7.26 0.18
N ILE A 150 -10.41 -7.89 0.75
CA ILE A 150 -9.61 -7.35 1.87
C ILE A 150 -8.99 -5.99 1.52
N GLY A 151 -8.37 -5.86 0.34
CA GLY A 151 -7.82 -4.57 -0.11
C GLY A 151 -8.87 -3.47 -0.21
N SER A 152 -10.09 -3.81 -0.63
CA SER A 152 -11.20 -2.84 -0.65
C SER A 152 -11.67 -2.47 0.76
N SER A 153 -11.65 -3.41 1.71
CA SER A 153 -11.97 -3.15 3.11
C SER A 153 -10.94 -2.20 3.76
N LEU A 154 -9.65 -2.46 3.53
CA LEU A 154 -8.56 -1.58 3.97
C LEU A 154 -8.71 -0.16 3.41
N MET A 155 -8.92 -0.04 2.09
CA MET A 155 -9.10 1.27 1.44
C MET A 155 -10.31 2.02 2.01
N ARG A 156 -11.45 1.36 2.17
CA ARG A 156 -12.67 1.98 2.71
C ARG A 156 -12.43 2.52 4.11
N HIS A 157 -11.90 1.68 5.01
CA HIS A 157 -11.69 2.04 6.40
C HIS A 157 -10.66 3.17 6.55
N SER A 158 -9.53 3.08 5.86
CA SER A 158 -8.46 4.08 5.98
C SER A 158 -8.83 5.43 5.35
N LEU A 159 -9.61 5.43 4.27
CA LEU A 159 -10.06 6.67 3.61
C LEU A 159 -11.12 7.44 4.42
N GLU A 160 -11.82 6.81 5.37
CA GLU A 160 -12.75 7.51 6.28
C GLU A 160 -12.08 8.69 6.98
N ARG A 161 -10.82 8.53 7.37
CA ARG A 161 -10.04 9.59 8.00
C ARG A 161 -9.68 10.71 7.02
N CYS A 162 -9.25 10.37 5.81
CA CYS A 162 -8.98 11.37 4.76
C CYS A 162 -10.23 12.20 4.45
N ASP A 163 -11.39 11.53 4.39
CA ASP A 163 -12.68 12.17 4.12
C ASP A 163 -13.12 13.06 5.28
N ALA A 164 -12.97 12.60 6.53
CA ALA A 164 -13.30 13.39 7.72
C ALA A 164 -12.43 14.65 7.84
N GLU A 165 -11.16 14.56 7.48
CA GLU A 165 -10.22 15.69 7.46
C GLU A 165 -10.37 16.56 6.20
N ASN A 166 -11.12 16.09 5.19
CA ASN A 166 -11.28 16.73 3.88
C ASN A 166 -9.93 17.09 3.23
N VAL A 167 -8.99 16.15 3.25
CA VAL A 167 -7.63 16.28 2.73
C VAL A 167 -7.48 15.32 1.54
N PRO A 168 -6.80 15.72 0.44
CA PRO A 168 -6.51 14.82 -0.67
C PRO A 168 -5.71 13.60 -0.23
N ALA A 169 -5.81 12.52 -1.01
CA ALA A 169 -5.01 11.33 -0.83
C ALA A 169 -4.20 11.02 -2.10
N TYR A 170 -2.96 10.61 -1.93
CA TYR A 170 -2.01 10.33 -3.00
C TYR A 170 -1.38 8.95 -2.83
N LEU A 171 -1.03 8.31 -3.92
CA LEU A 171 -0.27 7.06 -3.97
C LEU A 171 0.46 6.92 -5.32
N GLU A 172 1.48 6.05 -5.37
CA GLU A 172 2.03 5.53 -6.63
C GLU A 172 1.74 4.04 -6.76
N SER A 173 1.00 3.66 -7.80
CA SER A 173 0.75 2.26 -8.10
C SER A 173 1.96 1.63 -8.81
N SER A 174 2.65 0.72 -8.12
CA SER A 174 3.79 -0.05 -8.65
C SER A 174 3.36 -1.27 -9.50
N ASN A 175 2.07 -1.62 -9.43
CA ASN A 175 1.53 -2.75 -10.16
C ASN A 175 0.25 -2.34 -10.90
N PRO A 176 0.21 -2.42 -12.25
CA PRO A 176 -0.96 -2.07 -13.04
C PRO A 176 -2.24 -2.84 -12.66
N ARG A 177 -2.10 -4.05 -12.10
CA ARG A 177 -3.24 -4.86 -11.63
C ARG A 177 -4.00 -4.21 -10.47
N ASN A 178 -3.37 -3.30 -9.73
CA ASN A 178 -3.97 -2.62 -8.59
C ASN A 178 -4.72 -1.33 -8.98
N ILE A 179 -4.46 -0.77 -10.16
CA ILE A 179 -5.11 0.47 -10.64
C ILE A 179 -6.64 0.39 -10.57
N PRO A 180 -7.32 -0.71 -11.00
CA PRO A 180 -8.78 -0.80 -10.88
C PRO A 180 -9.30 -0.73 -9.44
N LEU A 181 -8.50 -1.14 -8.45
CA LEU A 181 -8.86 -0.95 -7.03
C LEU A 181 -8.91 0.55 -6.71
N TYR A 182 -7.86 1.28 -7.01
CA TYR A 182 -7.75 2.71 -6.67
C TYR A 182 -8.78 3.58 -7.41
N LEU A 183 -9.05 3.27 -8.69
CA LEU A 183 -10.11 3.95 -9.45
C LEU A 183 -11.49 3.84 -8.77
N ARG A 184 -11.84 2.67 -8.21
CA ARG A 184 -13.10 2.47 -7.48
C ARG A 184 -13.22 3.33 -6.22
N PHE A 185 -12.10 3.77 -5.66
CA PHE A 185 -12.04 4.65 -4.50
C PHE A 185 -11.81 6.13 -4.86
N GLY A 186 -11.97 6.48 -6.15
CA GLY A 186 -11.92 7.87 -6.61
C GLY A 186 -10.52 8.43 -6.82
N PHE A 187 -9.49 7.57 -6.89
CA PHE A 187 -8.16 7.99 -7.34
C PHE A 187 -8.13 8.09 -8.87
N GLU A 188 -7.47 9.10 -9.38
CA GLU A 188 -7.27 9.33 -10.80
C GLU A 188 -5.77 9.30 -11.12
N PRO A 189 -5.32 8.61 -12.18
CA PRO A 189 -3.93 8.68 -12.62
C PRO A 189 -3.57 10.12 -13.02
N ILE A 190 -2.40 10.60 -12.57
CA ILE A 190 -1.92 11.96 -12.89
C ILE A 190 -0.59 11.98 -13.65
N GLY A 191 -0.02 10.82 -13.95
CA GLY A 191 1.22 10.71 -14.70
C GLY A 191 1.79 9.29 -14.71
N GLU A 192 3.05 9.21 -15.06
CA GLU A 192 3.88 8.00 -14.99
C GLU A 192 5.28 8.37 -14.53
N ILE A 193 5.87 7.57 -13.66
CA ILE A 193 7.22 7.76 -13.12
C ILE A 193 8.04 6.52 -13.45
N SER A 194 9.21 6.70 -14.03
CA SER A 194 10.22 5.65 -14.20
C SER A 194 11.63 6.24 -14.23
N ALA A 195 12.63 5.48 -13.82
CA ALA A 195 14.03 5.87 -13.85
C ALA A 195 14.93 4.63 -13.90
N GLY A 196 16.08 4.76 -14.57
CA GLY A 196 17.12 3.73 -14.54
C GLY A 196 16.69 2.34 -14.98
N GLY A 197 15.67 2.22 -15.84
CA GLY A 197 15.11 0.94 -16.27
C GLY A 197 14.15 0.31 -15.23
N SER A 198 13.66 1.07 -14.26
CA SER A 198 12.60 0.60 -13.36
C SER A 198 11.31 0.31 -14.13
N PRO A 199 10.49 -0.62 -13.65
CA PRO A 199 9.09 -0.67 -14.07
C PRO A 199 8.39 0.66 -13.75
N PRO A 200 7.37 1.06 -14.53
CA PRO A 200 6.67 2.31 -14.29
C PRO A 200 5.85 2.27 -12.99
N LEU A 201 5.86 3.39 -12.29
CA LEU A 201 4.92 3.72 -11.22
C LEU A 201 3.86 4.65 -11.80
N VAL A 202 2.61 4.47 -11.40
CA VAL A 202 1.51 5.35 -11.80
C VAL A 202 1.09 6.18 -10.58
N PRO A 203 1.49 7.46 -10.49
CA PRO A 203 1.01 8.37 -9.45
C PRO A 203 -0.49 8.60 -9.65
N MET A 204 -1.22 8.50 -8.54
CA MET A 204 -2.68 8.63 -8.53
C MET A 204 -3.12 9.56 -7.39
N LEU A 205 -4.03 10.46 -7.70
CA LEU A 205 -4.55 11.47 -6.76
C LEU A 205 -6.05 11.32 -6.58
N ARG A 206 -6.49 11.24 -5.33
CA ARG A 206 -7.88 11.37 -4.92
C ARG A 206 -8.08 12.77 -4.35
N ARG A 207 -8.84 13.59 -5.06
CA ARG A 207 -9.11 14.99 -4.64
C ARG A 207 -10.11 15.01 -3.49
N ARG A 208 -10.13 16.12 -2.76
CA ARG A 208 -11.14 16.40 -1.73
C ARG A 208 -12.55 16.29 -2.32
N SER A 209 -13.48 15.78 -1.53
CA SER A 209 -14.90 15.88 -1.87
C SER A 209 -15.28 17.35 -1.95
N ARG A 210 -15.82 17.80 -3.08
CA ARG A 210 -16.42 19.14 -3.14
C ARG A 210 -17.61 19.14 -2.19
N GLN A 211 -17.49 19.81 -1.04
CA GLN A 211 -18.66 20.15 -0.24
C GLN A 211 -19.56 21.00 -1.13
N SER A 212 -20.69 20.43 -1.55
CA SER A 212 -21.77 21.23 -2.12
C SER A 212 -22.27 22.13 -1.00
N PHE A 213 -21.83 23.39 -0.98
CA PHE A 213 -22.50 24.40 -0.18
C PHE A 213 -23.92 24.54 -0.72
N ILE A 214 -24.85 23.81 -0.14
CA ILE A 214 -26.29 24.08 -0.32
C ILE A 214 -26.52 25.32 0.56
N ASN A 215 -26.45 26.50 -0.06
CA ASN A 215 -26.93 27.71 0.53
C ASN A 215 -28.45 27.57 0.73
N HIS A 216 -28.86 27.43 1.96
CA HIS A 216 -30.28 27.61 2.38
C HIS A 216 -30.54 29.07 2.65
#